data_e624bab5ef94af8bf5943c6a58e6209e
#
_entry.id   e624bab5ef94af8bf5943c6a58e6209e
#
_cell.length_a   1.000
_cell.length_b   1.000
_cell.length_c   1.000
_cell.angle_alpha   90.00
_cell.angle_beta   90.00
_cell.angle_gamma   90.00
#
_symmetry.space_group_name_H-M   'P 1'
#
loop_
_entity.id
_entity.type
_entity.pdbx_description
1 polymer ?
#
loop_
_entity_poly.entity_id
_entity_poly.type
_entity_poly.pdbx_seq_one_letter_code
_entity_poly.pdbx_strand_id
1 'polypeptide(L)'
;MRKTALLAAIAATAIVSLAAQAQDLTMATFGGGVDKTWESAFAQPFAAASGINVKIVPVPSPEAQLRNHASRAQYNVALVTYPQAANLLKDGLIETFATADMPSSAQTDPKYLMRAPDGRLAGASPYFMFYGIAFNTGQAKKGDFQSWSDLADPKWKGRLALTRPIYLSSYDLPIMAISKGGSEKDIEPGVELLRKIAPNALTQYSSIAHMNGLLTRGEIAAGPYYSGRVWQLRREGAKDVDIVIPREGALMIPYIVVVPKGAKELPAVKKWLDFISTAQPQVRALELGGYFPLNQTARMPEALEKDMGFTLQELLPKLHQPDWAVISAADKERTNLAEQILAGVK
;
A
#
# COMPACT_ATOMS: atom_id res chain seq x y z
N MET A 1 -6.04 86.24 24.99
CA MET A 1 -6.93 85.14 24.53
C MET A 1 -6.10 84.14 23.72
N ARG A 2 -5.63 83.10 24.40
CA ARG A 2 -4.80 82.06 23.76
C ARG A 2 -5.66 80.79 23.65
N LYS A 3 -5.88 80.28 22.41
CA LYS A 3 -6.57 79.05 22.15
C LYS A 3 -5.53 77.93 22.09
N THR A 4 -5.59 77.03 23.05
CA THR A 4 -4.80 75.82 23.10
C THR A 4 -5.59 74.71 22.33
N ALA A 5 -5.04 74.22 21.23
CA ALA A 5 -5.56 73.10 20.50
C ALA A 5 -4.91 71.77 21.02
N LEU A 6 -5.74 70.86 21.50
CA LEU A 6 -5.35 69.51 21.95
C LEU A 6 -5.29 68.61 20.72
N LEU A 7 -4.10 68.16 20.38
CA LEU A 7 -3.90 67.06 19.35
C LEU A 7 -4.00 65.72 20.06
N ALA A 8 -5.06 64.95 19.76
CA ALA A 8 -5.19 63.59 20.19
C ALA A 8 -4.51 62.69 19.13
N ALA A 9 -3.39 62.08 19.50
CA ALA A 9 -2.72 61.07 18.68
C ALA A 9 -3.42 59.73 18.87
N ILE A 10 -4.10 59.24 17.83
CA ILE A 10 -4.66 57.87 17.77
C ILE A 10 -3.52 56.97 17.30
N ALA A 11 -2.94 56.17 18.21
CA ALA A 11 -2.02 55.10 17.86
C ALA A 11 -2.84 53.90 17.34
N ALA A 12 -2.90 53.74 16.02
CA ALA A 12 -3.43 52.54 15.40
C ALA A 12 -2.41 51.40 15.52
N THR A 13 -2.62 50.51 16.48
CA THR A 13 -1.85 49.28 16.62
C THR A 13 -2.27 48.35 15.50
N ALA A 14 -1.52 48.31 14.42
CA ALA A 14 -1.66 47.29 13.35
C ALA A 14 -1.26 45.92 13.92
N ILE A 15 -2.24 45.10 14.27
CA ILE A 15 -2.03 43.70 14.55
C ILE A 15 -1.72 43.05 13.21
N VAL A 16 -0.44 42.94 12.91
CA VAL A 16 0.04 42.09 11.81
C VAL A 16 -0.15 40.65 12.27
N SER A 17 -1.29 40.07 11.93
CA SER A 17 -1.44 38.62 11.98
C SER A 17 -0.41 38.04 11.04
N LEU A 18 0.74 37.54 11.56
CA LEU A 18 1.57 36.60 10.84
C LEU A 18 0.70 35.37 10.63
N ALA A 19 0.00 35.32 9.50
CA ALA A 19 -0.47 34.06 8.97
C ALA A 19 0.79 33.21 8.78
N ALA A 20 1.01 32.25 9.68
CA ALA A 20 2.04 31.25 9.50
C ALA A 20 1.81 30.69 8.09
N GLN A 21 2.73 30.99 7.15
CA GLN A 21 2.64 30.42 5.83
C GLN A 21 2.60 28.91 6.01
N ALA A 22 1.47 28.31 5.64
CA ALA A 22 1.31 26.87 5.67
C ALA A 22 2.39 26.31 4.76
N GLN A 23 3.35 25.62 5.38
CA GLN A 23 4.50 25.10 4.63
C GLN A 23 4.05 23.88 3.87
N ASP A 24 4.11 23.95 2.54
CA ASP A 24 3.73 22.85 1.66
C ASP A 24 4.61 21.61 1.91
N LEU A 25 3.99 20.45 1.91
CA LEU A 25 4.66 19.17 2.02
C LEU A 25 4.86 18.55 0.64
N THR A 26 5.89 17.75 0.49
CA THR A 26 6.11 16.87 -0.67
C THR A 26 6.08 15.42 -0.25
N MET A 27 5.31 14.63 -0.98
CA MET A 27 5.15 13.19 -0.73
C MET A 27 5.57 12.38 -1.96
N ALA A 28 6.58 11.52 -1.81
CA ALA A 28 6.88 10.51 -2.82
C ALA A 28 5.86 9.37 -2.75
N THR A 29 5.35 8.95 -3.91
CA THR A 29 4.38 7.86 -4.01
C THR A 29 4.62 7.02 -5.25
N PHE A 30 3.97 5.86 -5.34
CA PHE A 30 3.92 5.08 -6.57
C PHE A 30 3.04 5.80 -7.61
N GLY A 31 3.36 5.62 -8.90
CA GLY A 31 2.51 6.04 -10.00
C GLY A 31 1.41 5.01 -10.33
N GLY A 32 0.85 5.13 -11.55
CA GLY A 32 -0.13 4.17 -12.05
C GLY A 32 -1.49 4.25 -11.35
N GLY A 33 -1.95 5.46 -11.04
CA GLY A 33 -3.25 5.72 -10.40
C GLY A 33 -3.19 5.85 -8.87
N VAL A 34 -2.12 5.37 -8.22
CA VAL A 34 -1.90 5.58 -6.78
C VAL A 34 -1.81 7.06 -6.46
N ASP A 35 -0.99 7.78 -7.21
CA ASP A 35 -0.80 9.23 -7.12
C ASP A 35 -2.12 10.00 -7.20
N LYS A 36 -2.97 9.69 -8.17
CA LYS A 36 -4.31 10.31 -8.34
C LYS A 36 -5.23 10.02 -7.16
N THR A 37 -5.20 8.78 -6.66
CA THR A 37 -5.98 8.42 -5.46
C THR A 37 -5.49 9.20 -4.24
N TRP A 38 -4.17 9.32 -4.04
CA TRP A 38 -3.60 10.10 -2.94
C TRP A 38 -3.96 11.58 -3.02
N GLU A 39 -3.92 12.14 -4.21
CA GLU A 39 -4.33 13.53 -4.42
C GLU A 39 -5.80 13.75 -4.04
N SER A 40 -6.70 12.91 -4.56
CA SER A 40 -8.15 13.09 -4.41
C SER A 40 -8.71 12.63 -3.06
N ALA A 41 -8.14 11.57 -2.46
CA ALA A 41 -8.64 11.01 -1.20
C ALA A 41 -8.01 11.65 0.03
N PHE A 42 -6.76 12.11 -0.08
CA PHE A 42 -6.00 12.58 1.09
C PHE A 42 -5.53 14.03 0.95
N ALA A 43 -4.78 14.38 -0.10
CA ALA A 43 -4.10 15.68 -0.20
C ALA A 43 -5.09 16.86 -0.30
N GLN A 44 -6.05 16.78 -1.21
CA GLN A 44 -7.06 17.83 -1.38
C GLN A 44 -7.93 18.01 -0.12
N PRO A 45 -8.50 16.96 0.51
CA PRO A 45 -9.24 17.11 1.76
C PRO A 45 -8.39 17.65 2.91
N PHE A 46 -7.13 17.23 3.02
CA PHE A 46 -6.21 17.75 4.03
C PHE A 46 -5.93 19.25 3.84
N ALA A 47 -5.67 19.68 2.61
CA ALA A 47 -5.45 21.09 2.30
C ALA A 47 -6.69 21.94 2.65
N ALA A 48 -7.89 21.44 2.34
CA ALA A 48 -9.14 22.12 2.69
C ALA A 48 -9.34 22.24 4.21
N ALA A 49 -8.93 21.22 4.99
CA ALA A 49 -9.11 21.20 6.44
C ALA A 49 -8.01 21.94 7.21
N SER A 50 -6.77 21.96 6.70
CA SER A 50 -5.59 22.44 7.45
C SER A 50 -4.95 23.70 6.87
N GLY A 51 -5.24 24.02 5.61
CA GLY A 51 -4.54 25.06 4.84
C GLY A 51 -3.13 24.66 4.40
N ILE A 52 -2.72 23.39 4.59
CA ILE A 52 -1.40 22.86 4.22
C ILE A 52 -1.53 22.04 2.94
N ASN A 53 -0.82 22.41 1.87
CA ASN A 53 -0.80 21.61 0.64
C ASN A 53 0.18 20.43 0.76
N VAL A 54 -0.18 19.30 0.15
CA VAL A 54 0.70 18.15 0.01
C VAL A 54 0.84 17.83 -1.48
N LYS A 55 2.01 18.14 -2.03
CA LYS A 55 2.34 17.82 -3.42
C LYS A 55 2.64 16.34 -3.54
N ILE A 56 1.81 15.62 -4.27
CA ILE A 56 2.01 14.19 -4.57
C ILE A 56 2.98 14.06 -5.76
N VAL A 57 4.06 13.31 -5.57
CA VAL A 57 5.12 13.12 -6.57
C VAL A 57 5.26 11.64 -6.88
N PRO A 58 4.74 11.16 -8.03
CA PRO A 58 4.91 9.77 -8.43
C PRO A 58 6.36 9.49 -8.83
N VAL A 59 6.93 8.41 -8.28
CA VAL A 59 8.29 7.94 -8.56
C VAL A 59 8.29 6.43 -8.76
N PRO A 60 9.26 5.86 -9.51
CA PRO A 60 9.34 4.43 -9.75
C PRO A 60 9.50 3.60 -8.47
N SER A 61 10.25 4.10 -7.50
CA SER A 61 10.48 3.47 -6.20
C SER A 61 10.65 4.54 -5.11
N PRO A 62 9.62 4.80 -4.30
CA PRO A 62 9.74 5.72 -3.17
C PRO A 62 10.85 5.33 -2.19
N GLU A 63 11.02 4.03 -1.90
CA GLU A 63 12.11 3.54 -1.05
C GLU A 63 13.49 3.91 -1.62
N ALA A 64 13.72 3.67 -2.91
CA ALA A 64 15.00 4.02 -3.55
C ALA A 64 15.27 5.53 -3.49
N GLN A 65 14.22 6.36 -3.62
CA GLN A 65 14.37 7.81 -3.46
C GLN A 65 14.83 8.19 -2.05
N LEU A 66 14.26 7.57 -1.01
CA LEU A 66 14.70 7.85 0.35
C LEU A 66 16.15 7.42 0.58
N ARG A 67 16.58 6.27 0.07
CA ARG A 67 17.95 5.78 0.17
C ARG A 67 18.95 6.67 -0.57
N ASN A 68 18.63 7.06 -1.79
CA ASN A 68 19.48 7.91 -2.62
C ASN A 68 19.66 9.32 -2.04
N HIS A 69 18.69 9.79 -1.26
CA HIS A 69 18.70 11.12 -0.66
C HIS A 69 18.81 11.08 0.88
N ALA A 70 19.39 10.02 1.45
CA ALA A 70 19.50 9.82 2.89
C ALA A 70 20.29 10.94 3.61
N SER A 71 21.27 11.57 2.94
CA SER A 71 22.04 12.69 3.50
C SER A 71 21.28 14.03 3.51
N ARG A 72 20.26 14.17 2.66
CA ARG A 72 19.43 15.37 2.55
C ARG A 72 18.06 14.99 2.04
N ALA A 73 17.10 14.90 2.94
CA ALA A 73 15.72 14.54 2.62
C ALA A 73 15.15 15.45 1.52
N GLN A 74 14.73 14.86 0.42
CA GLN A 74 14.13 15.54 -0.72
C GLN A 74 12.60 15.61 -0.58
N TYR A 75 12.02 14.67 0.15
CA TYR A 75 10.60 14.57 0.42
C TYR A 75 10.34 14.72 1.93
N ASN A 76 9.19 15.25 2.30
CA ASN A 76 8.76 15.29 3.70
C ASN A 76 8.26 13.92 4.15
N VAL A 77 7.58 13.20 3.26
CA VAL A 77 7.02 11.87 3.52
C VAL A 77 7.09 10.99 2.27
N ALA A 78 6.99 9.69 2.44
CA ALA A 78 6.93 8.75 1.33
C ALA A 78 6.00 7.57 1.64
N LEU A 79 5.23 7.14 0.63
CA LEU A 79 4.43 5.92 0.69
C LEU A 79 5.31 4.73 0.32
N VAL A 80 5.37 3.74 1.21
CA VAL A 80 6.10 2.49 0.98
C VAL A 80 5.26 1.29 1.42
N THR A 81 5.68 0.09 1.01
CA THR A 81 5.13 -1.16 1.55
C THR A 81 5.77 -1.48 2.90
N TYR A 82 5.15 -2.36 3.67
CA TYR A 82 5.68 -2.78 4.98
C TYR A 82 7.08 -3.40 4.92
N PRO A 83 7.42 -4.30 3.97
CA PRO A 83 8.80 -4.79 3.83
C PRO A 83 9.80 -3.66 3.62
N GLN A 84 9.47 -2.70 2.76
CA GLN A 84 10.33 -1.55 2.49
C GLN A 84 10.50 -0.67 3.74
N ALA A 85 9.41 -0.41 4.47
CA ALA A 85 9.47 0.35 5.72
C ALA A 85 10.30 -0.37 6.80
N ALA A 86 10.17 -1.69 6.92
CA ALA A 86 10.97 -2.49 7.85
C ALA A 86 12.47 -2.36 7.57
N ASN A 87 12.86 -2.42 6.29
CA ASN A 87 14.25 -2.20 5.87
C ASN A 87 14.73 -0.76 6.16
N LEU A 88 13.93 0.24 5.80
CA LEU A 88 14.27 1.65 6.08
C LEU A 88 14.40 1.93 7.58
N LEU A 89 13.54 1.32 8.41
CA LEU A 89 13.60 1.43 9.86
C LEU A 89 14.87 0.77 10.43
N LYS A 90 15.16 -0.45 10.00
CA LYS A 90 16.37 -1.19 10.37
C LYS A 90 17.64 -0.41 10.03
N ASP A 91 17.65 0.24 8.87
CA ASP A 91 18.81 1.01 8.39
C ASP A 91 18.87 2.42 8.99
N GLY A 92 17.93 2.80 9.88
CA GLY A 92 17.88 4.09 10.55
C GLY A 92 17.58 5.28 9.62
N LEU A 93 16.93 5.03 8.49
CA LEU A 93 16.69 6.03 7.44
C LEU A 93 15.37 6.81 7.62
N ILE A 94 14.52 6.42 8.57
CA ILE A 94 13.23 7.07 8.84
C ILE A 94 13.10 7.54 10.28
N GLU A 95 12.29 8.59 10.47
CA GLU A 95 11.90 9.10 11.77
C GLU A 95 10.89 8.17 12.44
N THR A 96 10.82 8.24 13.77
CA THR A 96 9.80 7.55 14.57
C THR A 96 9.03 8.56 15.43
N PHE A 97 7.77 8.27 15.77
CA PHE A 97 6.84 9.17 16.41
C PHE A 97 6.24 8.58 17.68
N ALA A 98 6.01 9.41 18.70
CA ALA A 98 5.17 8.98 19.81
C ALA A 98 3.72 8.79 19.31
N THR A 99 2.96 7.88 19.93
CA THR A 99 1.53 7.69 19.60
C THR A 99 0.74 9.00 19.79
N ALA A 100 1.14 9.84 20.76
CA ALA A 100 0.54 11.15 20.98
C ALA A 100 0.73 12.15 19.83
N ASP A 101 1.73 11.93 18.96
CA ASP A 101 1.95 12.75 17.76
C ASP A 101 0.92 12.45 16.65
N MET A 102 0.25 11.31 16.73
CA MET A 102 -0.74 10.82 15.78
C MET A 102 -1.91 10.13 16.51
N PRO A 103 -2.73 10.90 17.27
CA PRO A 103 -3.78 10.34 18.13
C PRO A 103 -4.81 9.49 17.37
N SER A 104 -5.09 9.81 16.10
CA SER A 104 -5.99 9.03 15.24
C SER A 104 -5.48 7.61 14.95
N SER A 105 -4.18 7.34 15.12
CA SER A 105 -3.60 6.00 15.01
C SER A 105 -4.16 5.02 16.05
N ALA A 106 -4.72 5.51 17.18
CA ALA A 106 -5.40 4.69 18.17
C ALA A 106 -6.66 3.98 17.62
N GLN A 107 -7.19 4.44 16.51
CA GLN A 107 -8.31 3.81 15.80
C GLN A 107 -7.87 2.70 14.84
N THR A 108 -6.58 2.43 14.71
CA THR A 108 -6.03 1.32 13.94
C THR A 108 -5.69 0.16 14.89
N ASP A 109 -6.03 -1.08 14.51
CA ASP A 109 -5.67 -2.25 15.30
C ASP A 109 -4.13 -2.27 15.52
N PRO A 110 -3.64 -2.41 16.77
CA PRO A 110 -2.20 -2.39 17.08
C PRO A 110 -1.35 -3.33 16.22
N LYS A 111 -1.90 -4.46 15.77
CA LYS A 111 -1.21 -5.42 14.89
C LYS A 111 -0.89 -4.85 13.50
N TYR A 112 -1.60 -3.80 13.08
CA TYR A 112 -1.37 -3.10 11.81
C TYR A 112 -0.54 -1.82 11.98
N LEU A 113 0.01 -1.57 13.15
CA LEU A 113 0.90 -0.45 13.41
C LEU A 113 2.35 -0.93 13.41
N MET A 114 3.16 -0.44 12.49
CA MET A 114 4.59 -0.71 12.52
C MET A 114 5.27 0.11 13.62
N ARG A 115 5.98 -0.58 14.51
CA ARG A 115 6.71 0.04 15.63
C ARG A 115 8.20 -0.25 15.55
N ALA A 116 8.97 0.75 15.95
CA ALA A 116 10.39 0.58 16.25
C ALA A 116 10.57 -0.21 17.56
N PRO A 117 11.78 -0.72 17.86
CA PRO A 117 12.06 -1.47 19.09
C PRO A 117 11.76 -0.71 20.38
N ASP A 118 11.79 0.62 20.35
CA ASP A 118 11.44 1.50 21.47
C ASP A 118 9.92 1.75 21.63
N GLY A 119 9.09 1.08 20.82
CA GLY A 119 7.64 1.19 20.83
C GLY A 119 7.07 2.38 20.06
N ARG A 120 7.91 3.27 19.51
CA ARG A 120 7.47 4.42 18.71
C ARG A 120 6.93 3.98 17.34
N LEU A 121 6.01 4.73 16.77
CA LEU A 121 5.44 4.46 15.45
C LEU A 121 6.45 4.80 14.34
N ALA A 122 6.62 3.91 13.37
CA ALA A 122 7.48 4.12 12.20
C ALA A 122 6.82 5.00 11.12
N GLY A 123 5.53 5.32 11.30
CA GLY A 123 4.75 6.13 10.37
C GLY A 123 3.26 5.88 10.53
N ALA A 124 2.46 6.29 9.55
CA ALA A 124 1.02 6.10 9.52
C ALA A 124 0.62 5.09 8.44
N SER A 125 -0.22 4.12 8.80
CA SER A 125 -0.71 3.06 7.91
C SER A 125 -2.16 3.33 7.50
N PRO A 126 -2.41 3.96 6.34
CA PRO A 126 -3.75 4.40 5.98
C PRO A 126 -4.62 3.28 5.40
N TYR A 127 -4.03 2.29 4.75
CA TYR A 127 -4.79 1.26 4.04
C TYR A 127 -3.96 0.01 3.72
N PHE A 128 -4.64 -1.01 3.25
CA PHE A 128 -4.05 -2.22 2.69
C PHE A 128 -4.70 -2.60 1.36
N MET A 129 -4.02 -3.45 0.61
CA MET A 129 -4.59 -4.31 -0.44
C MET A 129 -4.44 -5.77 -0.02
N PHE A 130 -5.21 -6.66 -0.60
CA PHE A 130 -4.88 -8.08 -0.51
C PHE A 130 -4.27 -8.60 -1.81
N TYR A 131 -3.47 -9.64 -1.67
CA TYR A 131 -2.82 -10.35 -2.77
C TYR A 131 -3.49 -11.71 -2.90
N GLY A 132 -4.26 -11.88 -3.97
CA GLY A 132 -5.06 -13.06 -4.25
C GLY A 132 -4.80 -13.57 -5.66
N ILE A 133 -5.71 -14.38 -6.19
CA ILE A 133 -5.62 -14.89 -7.56
C ILE A 133 -6.55 -14.06 -8.45
N ALA A 134 -5.98 -13.22 -9.31
CA ALA A 134 -6.72 -12.51 -10.35
C ALA A 134 -6.90 -13.41 -11.56
N PHE A 135 -8.03 -13.30 -12.25
CA PHE A 135 -8.34 -14.14 -13.40
C PHE A 135 -9.19 -13.38 -14.43
N ASN A 136 -9.11 -13.84 -15.70
CA ASN A 136 -10.00 -13.37 -16.76
C ASN A 136 -11.24 -14.28 -16.80
N THR A 137 -12.44 -13.69 -16.64
CA THR A 137 -13.71 -14.41 -16.52
C THR A 137 -14.15 -15.09 -17.83
N GLY A 138 -13.62 -14.65 -18.98
CA GLY A 138 -13.78 -15.33 -20.26
C GLY A 138 -12.89 -16.57 -20.42
N GLN A 139 -11.87 -16.72 -19.57
CA GLN A 139 -10.90 -17.84 -19.63
C GLN A 139 -11.04 -18.83 -18.48
N ALA A 140 -11.57 -18.39 -17.33
CA ALA A 140 -11.70 -19.18 -16.11
C ALA A 140 -12.90 -18.71 -15.28
N LYS A 141 -13.31 -19.52 -14.31
CA LYS A 141 -14.39 -19.20 -13.37
C LYS A 141 -13.82 -19.04 -11.97
N LYS A 142 -14.49 -18.26 -11.13
CA LYS A 142 -14.13 -18.09 -9.71
C LYS A 142 -13.93 -19.43 -8.99
N GLY A 143 -14.78 -20.45 -9.30
CA GLY A 143 -14.71 -21.78 -8.74
C GLY A 143 -13.47 -22.59 -9.14
N ASP A 144 -12.74 -22.17 -10.18
CA ASP A 144 -11.50 -22.82 -10.60
C ASP A 144 -10.29 -22.51 -9.68
N PHE A 145 -10.40 -21.52 -8.80
CA PHE A 145 -9.32 -21.06 -7.92
C PHE A 145 -9.76 -21.02 -6.45
N GLN A 146 -10.25 -22.14 -5.94
CA GLN A 146 -10.65 -22.26 -4.54
C GLN A 146 -9.47 -22.49 -3.59
N SER A 147 -8.31 -22.90 -4.14
CA SER A 147 -7.05 -23.13 -3.43
C SER A 147 -5.89 -22.52 -4.23
N TRP A 148 -4.86 -22.07 -3.54
CA TRP A 148 -3.59 -21.71 -4.20
C TRP A 148 -3.01 -22.88 -5.00
N SER A 149 -3.28 -24.13 -4.57
CA SER A 149 -2.84 -25.34 -5.28
C SER A 149 -3.52 -25.52 -6.64
N ASP A 150 -4.66 -24.90 -6.90
CA ASP A 150 -5.39 -25.01 -8.17
C ASP A 150 -4.59 -24.39 -9.34
N LEU A 151 -3.66 -23.49 -9.06
CA LEU A 151 -2.73 -22.96 -10.07
C LEU A 151 -1.76 -24.05 -10.62
N ALA A 152 -1.57 -25.14 -9.90
CA ALA A 152 -0.74 -26.26 -10.34
C ALA A 152 -1.47 -27.25 -11.26
N ASP A 153 -2.79 -27.09 -11.49
CA ASP A 153 -3.56 -27.94 -12.38
C ASP A 153 -2.99 -27.85 -13.82
N PRO A 154 -2.65 -28.96 -14.49
CA PRO A 154 -2.12 -28.98 -15.85
C PRO A 154 -3.02 -28.30 -16.90
N LYS A 155 -4.32 -28.15 -16.63
CA LYS A 155 -5.24 -27.42 -17.53
C LYS A 155 -4.82 -25.96 -17.74
N TRP A 156 -4.00 -25.39 -16.84
CA TRP A 156 -3.48 -24.03 -16.93
C TRP A 156 -2.14 -23.91 -17.66
N LYS A 157 -1.61 -25.00 -18.24
CA LYS A 157 -0.32 -24.97 -18.94
C LYS A 157 -0.25 -23.87 -20.00
N GLY A 158 0.72 -22.95 -19.84
CA GLY A 158 0.91 -21.81 -20.72
C GLY A 158 -0.18 -20.74 -20.60
N ARG A 159 -0.94 -20.71 -19.48
CA ARG A 159 -2.08 -19.80 -19.29
C ARG A 159 -2.02 -19.00 -17.99
N LEU A 160 -0.92 -19.09 -17.23
CA LEU A 160 -0.71 -18.29 -16.01
C LEU A 160 0.35 -17.23 -16.24
N ALA A 161 0.28 -16.14 -15.48
CA ALA A 161 1.40 -15.23 -15.31
C ALA A 161 1.84 -15.23 -13.84
N LEU A 162 3.16 -15.28 -13.62
CA LEU A 162 3.75 -15.15 -12.29
C LEU A 162 4.46 -13.81 -12.16
N THR A 163 4.65 -13.33 -10.94
CA THR A 163 5.41 -12.11 -10.73
C THR A 163 6.92 -12.35 -10.84
N ARG A 164 7.70 -11.27 -10.93
CA ARG A 164 9.16 -11.36 -10.97
C ARG A 164 9.71 -11.89 -9.63
N PRO A 165 10.87 -12.57 -9.63
CA PRO A 165 11.46 -13.19 -8.44
C PRO A 165 11.49 -12.32 -7.20
N ILE A 166 11.84 -11.04 -7.33
CA ILE A 166 11.90 -10.09 -6.20
C ILE A 166 10.54 -9.87 -5.50
N TYR A 167 9.43 -9.91 -6.22
CA TYR A 167 8.10 -9.79 -5.61
C TYR A 167 7.54 -11.17 -5.24
N LEU A 168 7.92 -12.19 -6.00
CA LEU A 168 7.55 -13.56 -5.73
C LEU A 168 8.12 -14.03 -4.39
N SER A 169 9.37 -13.68 -4.07
CA SER A 169 10.01 -13.95 -2.77
C SER A 169 9.22 -13.36 -1.60
N SER A 170 8.67 -12.16 -1.80
CA SER A 170 7.99 -11.41 -0.74
C SER A 170 6.50 -11.73 -0.61
N TYR A 171 5.83 -12.17 -1.68
CA TYR A 171 4.37 -12.35 -1.68
C TYR A 171 3.94 -13.78 -2.00
N ASP A 172 4.36 -14.32 -3.15
CA ASP A 172 3.89 -15.64 -3.61
C ASP A 172 4.41 -16.77 -2.72
N LEU A 173 5.71 -16.81 -2.44
CA LEU A 173 6.28 -17.87 -1.61
C LEU A 173 5.67 -17.91 -0.20
N PRO A 174 5.53 -16.80 0.53
CA PRO A 174 4.88 -16.82 1.84
C PRO A 174 3.44 -17.30 1.80
N ILE A 175 2.60 -16.82 0.87
CA ILE A 175 1.20 -17.26 0.82
C ILE A 175 1.08 -18.72 0.37
N MET A 176 1.91 -19.15 -0.56
CA MET A 176 1.97 -20.56 -0.97
C MET A 176 2.42 -21.46 0.18
N ALA A 177 3.40 -21.03 0.97
CA ALA A 177 3.83 -21.77 2.16
C ALA A 177 2.70 -21.88 3.19
N ILE A 178 2.09 -20.75 3.55
CA ILE A 178 0.94 -20.70 4.48
C ILE A 178 -0.19 -21.63 3.99
N SER A 179 -0.51 -21.60 2.69
CA SER A 179 -1.57 -22.44 2.11
C SER A 179 -1.31 -23.94 2.20
N LYS A 180 -0.06 -24.33 2.43
CA LYS A 180 0.41 -25.72 2.55
C LYS A 180 0.83 -26.09 3.98
N GLY A 181 0.45 -25.26 4.98
CA GLY A 181 0.76 -25.51 6.39
C GLY A 181 2.14 -25.04 6.84
N GLY A 182 2.90 -24.36 5.98
CA GLY A 182 4.14 -23.65 6.32
C GLY A 182 3.88 -22.25 6.88
N SER A 183 4.88 -21.40 6.78
CA SER A 183 4.81 -20.01 7.27
C SER A 183 5.81 -19.12 6.54
N GLU A 184 5.85 -17.82 6.89
CA GLU A 184 6.93 -16.92 6.43
C GLU A 184 8.34 -17.33 6.94
N LYS A 185 8.45 -18.22 7.92
CA LYS A 185 9.73 -18.79 8.40
C LYS A 185 10.05 -20.12 7.71
N ASP A 186 9.03 -20.93 7.48
CA ASP A 186 9.12 -22.22 6.78
C ASP A 186 8.46 -22.11 5.41
N ILE A 187 9.26 -21.74 4.41
CA ILE A 187 8.77 -21.53 3.03
C ILE A 187 8.82 -22.78 2.16
N GLU A 188 9.42 -23.89 2.64
CA GLU A 188 9.62 -25.08 1.79
C GLU A 188 8.34 -25.65 1.19
N PRO A 189 7.19 -25.72 1.93
CA PRO A 189 5.92 -26.13 1.31
C PRO A 189 5.45 -25.21 0.17
N GLY A 190 5.79 -23.92 0.25
CA GLY A 190 5.52 -22.93 -0.81
C GLY A 190 6.43 -23.12 -2.03
N VAL A 191 7.69 -23.43 -1.78
CA VAL A 191 8.68 -23.75 -2.84
C VAL A 191 8.25 -24.98 -3.64
N GLU A 192 7.83 -26.03 -2.95
CA GLU A 192 7.29 -27.25 -3.61
C GLU A 192 6.05 -26.94 -4.45
N LEU A 193 5.15 -26.10 -3.94
CA LEU A 193 3.97 -25.68 -4.69
C LEU A 193 4.36 -24.83 -5.91
N LEU A 194 5.27 -23.86 -5.75
CA LEU A 194 5.75 -23.03 -6.85
C LEU A 194 6.39 -23.86 -7.96
N ARG A 195 7.19 -24.89 -7.63
CA ARG A 195 7.77 -25.83 -8.62
C ARG A 195 6.70 -26.54 -9.46
N LYS A 196 5.52 -26.80 -8.89
CA LYS A 196 4.37 -27.39 -9.60
C LYS A 196 3.62 -26.36 -10.44
N ILE A 197 3.58 -25.09 -10.01
CA ILE A 197 2.90 -24.01 -10.73
C ILE A 197 3.74 -23.47 -11.90
N ALA A 198 5.05 -23.33 -11.71
CA ALA A 198 5.95 -22.72 -12.70
C ALA A 198 5.81 -23.27 -14.14
N PRO A 199 5.63 -24.60 -14.38
CA PRO A 199 5.41 -25.13 -15.72
C PRO A 199 4.12 -24.66 -16.40
N ASN A 200 3.15 -24.13 -15.64
CA ASN A 200 1.90 -23.59 -16.16
C ASN A 200 2.00 -22.11 -16.55
N ALA A 201 3.09 -21.44 -16.19
CA ALA A 201 3.28 -20.03 -16.52
C ALA A 201 3.57 -19.82 -18.01
N LEU A 202 2.86 -18.90 -18.61
CA LEU A 202 3.15 -18.36 -19.93
C LEU A 202 4.36 -17.41 -19.86
N THR A 203 4.38 -16.59 -18.82
CA THR A 203 5.38 -15.52 -18.66
C THR A 203 5.50 -15.05 -17.22
N GLN A 204 6.59 -14.34 -16.95
CA GLN A 204 6.73 -13.49 -15.77
C GLN A 204 6.31 -12.05 -16.12
N TYR A 205 5.30 -11.51 -15.46
CA TYR A 205 4.93 -10.12 -15.73
C TYR A 205 5.95 -9.14 -15.17
N SER A 206 6.44 -8.25 -16.03
CA SER A 206 7.52 -7.32 -15.71
C SER A 206 7.07 -6.04 -15.00
N SER A 207 5.77 -5.71 -15.07
CA SER A 207 5.18 -4.49 -14.50
C SER A 207 3.68 -4.66 -14.28
N ILE A 208 3.09 -3.74 -13.52
CA ILE A 208 1.64 -3.62 -13.34
C ILE A 208 0.93 -3.49 -14.69
N ALA A 209 1.43 -2.63 -15.58
CA ALA A 209 0.85 -2.44 -16.90
C ALA A 209 0.90 -3.72 -17.76
N HIS A 210 1.98 -4.51 -17.64
CA HIS A 210 2.10 -5.79 -18.33
C HIS A 210 1.03 -6.79 -17.84
N MET A 211 0.90 -6.98 -16.52
CA MET A 211 -0.12 -7.88 -15.96
C MET A 211 -1.55 -7.41 -16.30
N ASN A 212 -1.81 -6.11 -16.21
CA ASN A 212 -3.10 -5.54 -16.63
C ASN A 212 -3.43 -5.92 -18.08
N GLY A 213 -2.47 -5.75 -18.99
CA GLY A 213 -2.64 -6.10 -20.39
C GLY A 213 -2.90 -7.59 -20.62
N LEU A 214 -2.14 -8.47 -19.97
CA LEU A 214 -2.32 -9.92 -20.07
C LEU A 214 -3.72 -10.36 -19.62
N LEU A 215 -4.20 -9.81 -18.49
CA LEU A 215 -5.53 -10.12 -17.97
C LEU A 215 -6.65 -9.56 -18.86
N THR A 216 -6.57 -8.29 -19.25
CA THR A 216 -7.66 -7.64 -19.99
C THR A 216 -7.81 -8.15 -21.42
N ARG A 217 -6.72 -8.57 -22.06
CA ARG A 217 -6.76 -9.17 -23.40
C ARG A 217 -7.03 -10.68 -23.38
N GLY A 218 -7.13 -11.28 -22.18
CA GLY A 218 -7.35 -12.73 -22.06
C GLY A 218 -6.16 -13.58 -22.57
N GLU A 219 -4.95 -13.02 -22.56
CA GLU A 219 -3.73 -13.75 -22.94
C GLU A 219 -3.34 -14.80 -21.89
N ILE A 220 -3.76 -14.56 -20.65
CA ILE A 220 -3.65 -15.52 -19.53
C ILE A 220 -5.02 -15.76 -18.91
N ALA A 221 -5.18 -16.93 -18.30
CA ALA A 221 -6.37 -17.26 -17.51
C ALA A 221 -6.30 -16.64 -16.12
N ALA A 222 -5.14 -16.70 -15.45
CA ALA A 222 -4.99 -16.23 -14.07
C ALA A 222 -3.53 -15.95 -13.68
N GLY A 223 -3.37 -15.35 -12.49
CA GLY A 223 -2.10 -15.23 -11.81
C GLY A 223 -2.27 -14.52 -10.45
N PRO A 224 -1.31 -14.69 -9.55
CA PRO A 224 -1.27 -13.94 -8.29
C PRO A 224 -1.20 -12.44 -8.56
N TYR A 225 -2.07 -11.64 -7.90
CA TYR A 225 -2.14 -10.20 -8.17
C TYR A 225 -2.82 -9.41 -7.05
N TYR A 226 -2.77 -8.08 -7.16
CA TYR A 226 -3.25 -7.12 -6.17
C TYR A 226 -4.72 -6.76 -6.37
N SER A 227 -5.51 -6.81 -5.31
CA SER A 227 -6.95 -6.48 -5.33
C SER A 227 -7.24 -5.06 -5.83
N GLY A 228 -6.48 -4.06 -5.41
CA GLY A 228 -6.68 -2.68 -5.84
C GLY A 228 -6.44 -2.47 -7.34
N ARG A 229 -5.58 -3.29 -7.98
CA ARG A 229 -5.36 -3.24 -9.43
C ARG A 229 -6.51 -3.84 -10.21
N VAL A 230 -7.04 -4.97 -9.76
CA VAL A 230 -8.24 -5.57 -10.34
C VAL A 230 -9.43 -4.63 -10.19
N TRP A 231 -9.60 -4.01 -9.02
CA TRP A 231 -10.63 -3.01 -8.79
C TRP A 231 -10.52 -1.84 -9.75
N GLN A 232 -9.32 -1.29 -9.94
CA GLN A 232 -9.09 -0.18 -10.87
C GLN A 232 -9.43 -0.58 -12.31
N LEU A 233 -8.99 -1.76 -12.79
CA LEU A 233 -9.30 -2.27 -14.12
C LEU A 233 -10.80 -2.38 -14.36
N ARG A 234 -11.56 -2.89 -13.39
CA ARG A 234 -13.03 -2.99 -13.48
C ARG A 234 -13.67 -1.63 -13.62
N ARG A 235 -13.21 -0.63 -12.87
CA ARG A 235 -13.68 0.75 -12.96
C ARG A 235 -13.33 1.43 -14.29
N GLU A 236 -12.22 1.04 -14.90
CA GLU A 236 -11.79 1.50 -16.22
C GLU A 236 -12.51 0.76 -17.36
N GLY A 237 -13.42 -0.17 -17.04
CA GLY A 237 -14.30 -0.85 -18.00
C GLY A 237 -13.89 -2.29 -18.34
N ALA A 238 -12.84 -2.86 -17.71
CA ALA A 238 -12.45 -4.25 -17.88
C ALA A 238 -13.43 -5.18 -17.13
N LYS A 239 -14.56 -5.51 -17.73
CA LYS A 239 -15.62 -6.34 -17.12
C LYS A 239 -15.22 -7.80 -16.96
N ASP A 240 -14.25 -8.25 -17.74
CA ASP A 240 -13.80 -9.65 -17.78
C ASP A 240 -12.61 -9.92 -16.85
N VAL A 241 -12.36 -9.07 -15.86
CA VAL A 241 -11.29 -9.27 -14.87
C VAL A 241 -11.89 -9.34 -13.47
N ASP A 242 -11.53 -10.36 -12.71
CA ASP A 242 -11.96 -10.52 -11.32
C ASP A 242 -10.81 -11.08 -10.45
N ILE A 243 -11.02 -11.14 -9.14
CA ILE A 243 -10.06 -11.65 -8.17
C ILE A 243 -10.76 -12.52 -7.13
N VAL A 244 -10.10 -13.60 -6.73
CA VAL A 244 -10.59 -14.51 -5.69
C VAL A 244 -9.60 -14.60 -4.54
N ILE A 245 -10.13 -14.76 -3.34
CA ILE A 245 -9.39 -15.18 -2.15
C ILE A 245 -9.61 -16.68 -2.01
N PRO A 246 -8.56 -17.52 -2.18
CA PRO A 246 -8.66 -18.96 -1.94
C PRO A 246 -9.09 -19.27 -0.49
N ARG A 247 -9.55 -20.49 -0.24
CA ARG A 247 -10.02 -20.91 1.09
C ARG A 247 -8.93 -20.83 2.17
N GLU A 248 -7.66 -20.97 1.79
CA GLU A 248 -6.52 -20.83 2.69
C GLU A 248 -6.22 -19.36 3.00
N GLY A 249 -6.91 -18.42 2.36
CA GLY A 249 -6.72 -16.98 2.55
C GLY A 249 -5.82 -16.33 1.53
N ALA A 250 -5.57 -15.04 1.73
CA ALA A 250 -4.72 -14.18 0.91
C ALA A 250 -3.75 -13.38 1.78
N LEU A 251 -2.68 -12.82 1.22
CA LEU A 251 -1.84 -11.91 1.98
C LEU A 251 -2.49 -10.53 2.10
N MET A 252 -2.48 -9.99 3.30
CA MET A 252 -2.70 -8.58 3.51
C MET A 252 -1.40 -7.83 3.19
N ILE A 253 -1.46 -6.86 2.30
CA ILE A 253 -0.33 -5.97 1.98
C ILE A 253 -0.66 -4.57 2.48
N PRO A 254 -0.29 -4.23 3.70
CA PRO A 254 -0.48 -2.90 4.22
C PRO A 254 0.57 -1.94 3.63
N TYR A 255 0.17 -0.68 3.52
CA TYR A 255 1.03 0.41 3.13
C TYR A 255 1.24 1.36 4.31
N ILE A 256 2.37 2.02 4.32
CA ILE A 256 2.73 2.96 5.38
C ILE A 256 3.35 4.22 4.76
N VAL A 257 2.97 5.37 5.30
CA VAL A 257 3.63 6.64 5.02
C VAL A 257 4.71 6.84 6.07
N VAL A 258 5.95 6.85 5.62
CA VAL A 258 7.14 7.05 6.44
C VAL A 258 7.72 8.46 6.25
N VAL A 259 8.51 8.90 7.20
CA VAL A 259 9.17 10.21 7.22
C VAL A 259 10.67 9.98 7.15
N PRO A 260 11.38 10.42 6.10
CA PRO A 260 12.82 10.25 6.02
C PRO A 260 13.54 11.02 7.12
N LYS A 261 14.69 10.52 7.58
CA LYS A 261 15.57 11.23 8.53
C LYS A 261 15.93 12.61 7.98
N GLY A 262 15.85 13.61 8.86
CA GLY A 262 16.17 14.99 8.49
C GLY A 262 15.09 15.69 7.65
N ALA A 263 13.89 15.10 7.53
CA ALA A 263 12.75 15.78 6.91
C ALA A 263 12.42 17.08 7.65
N LYS A 264 12.08 18.10 6.87
CA LYS A 264 11.65 19.38 7.40
C LYS A 264 10.15 19.38 7.72
N GLU A 265 9.70 20.47 8.36
CA GLU A 265 8.26 20.74 8.58
C GLU A 265 7.58 19.67 9.43
N LEU A 266 8.27 19.11 10.41
CA LEU A 266 7.74 18.04 11.27
C LEU A 266 6.38 18.34 11.91
N PRO A 267 6.05 19.59 12.32
CA PRO A 267 4.71 19.90 12.82
C PRO A 267 3.60 19.69 11.78
N ALA A 268 3.84 20.07 10.51
CA ALA A 268 2.90 19.84 9.42
C ALA A 268 2.85 18.35 9.05
N VAL A 269 4.00 17.66 9.06
CA VAL A 269 4.09 16.21 8.83
C VAL A 269 3.26 15.43 9.85
N LYS A 270 3.34 15.74 11.14
CA LYS A 270 2.54 15.08 12.19
C LYS A 270 1.04 15.24 11.95
N LYS A 271 0.60 16.46 11.59
CA LYS A 271 -0.81 16.70 11.21
C LYS A 271 -1.24 15.87 10.01
N TRP A 272 -0.37 15.76 9.01
CA TRP A 272 -0.62 14.92 7.83
C TRP A 272 -0.76 13.44 8.20
N LEU A 273 0.19 12.89 8.98
CA LEU A 273 0.17 11.50 9.42
C LEU A 273 -1.07 11.18 10.26
N ASP A 274 -1.49 12.10 11.13
CA ASP A 274 -2.72 11.94 11.91
C ASP A 274 -3.95 11.97 11.02
N PHE A 275 -4.04 12.91 10.09
CA PHE A 275 -5.17 13.03 9.16
C PHE A 275 -5.37 11.77 8.32
N ILE A 276 -4.31 11.22 7.72
CA ILE A 276 -4.42 10.01 6.90
C ILE A 276 -4.76 8.75 7.72
N SER A 277 -4.63 8.82 9.04
CA SER A 277 -5.04 7.75 9.96
C SER A 277 -6.54 7.80 10.29
N THR A 278 -7.27 8.86 9.91
CA THR A 278 -8.71 8.98 10.15
C THR A 278 -9.53 8.16 9.14
N ALA A 279 -10.78 7.83 9.50
CA ALA A 279 -11.64 6.94 8.70
C ALA A 279 -12.04 7.53 7.35
N GLN A 280 -12.41 8.82 7.31
CA GLN A 280 -13.00 9.43 6.11
C GLN A 280 -12.10 9.39 4.87
N PRO A 281 -10.84 9.84 4.90
CA PRO A 281 -9.95 9.77 3.74
C PRO A 281 -9.62 8.32 3.36
N GLN A 282 -9.57 7.40 4.33
CA GLN A 282 -9.37 5.98 4.04
C GLN A 282 -10.55 5.35 3.30
N VAL A 283 -11.80 5.67 3.70
CA VAL A 283 -13.00 5.26 2.94
C VAL A 283 -12.98 5.85 1.54
N ARG A 284 -12.59 7.12 1.41
CA ARG A 284 -12.43 7.75 0.10
C ARG A 284 -11.38 7.06 -0.78
N ALA A 285 -10.29 6.59 -0.19
CA ALA A 285 -9.26 5.81 -0.89
C ALA A 285 -9.78 4.44 -1.35
N LEU A 286 -10.67 3.81 -0.57
CA LEU A 286 -11.38 2.61 -1.00
C LEU A 286 -12.28 2.89 -2.21
N GLU A 287 -13.09 3.93 -2.15
CA GLU A 287 -13.98 4.32 -3.26
C GLU A 287 -13.24 4.61 -4.56
N LEU A 288 -12.09 5.29 -4.49
CA LEU A 288 -11.36 5.74 -5.66
C LEU A 288 -10.35 4.71 -6.18
N GLY A 289 -9.69 3.98 -5.29
CA GLY A 289 -8.54 3.13 -5.63
C GLY A 289 -8.67 1.66 -5.24
N GLY A 290 -9.75 1.26 -4.54
CA GLY A 290 -9.89 -0.11 -4.02
C GLY A 290 -8.90 -0.42 -2.89
N TYR A 291 -8.50 0.59 -2.12
CA TYR A 291 -7.59 0.46 -0.97
C TYR A 291 -8.39 0.35 0.32
N PHE A 292 -8.32 -0.80 0.96
CA PHE A 292 -9.14 -1.11 2.14
C PHE A 292 -8.62 -0.37 3.38
N PRO A 293 -9.51 0.28 4.16
CA PRO A 293 -9.12 1.07 5.33
C PRO A 293 -8.57 0.19 6.45
N LEU A 294 -7.58 0.71 7.19
CA LEU A 294 -7.07 0.11 8.43
C LEU A 294 -7.69 0.73 9.68
N ASN A 295 -8.36 1.87 9.56
CA ASN A 295 -9.10 2.48 10.65
C ASN A 295 -10.34 1.65 10.99
N GLN A 296 -10.48 1.20 12.23
CA GLN A 296 -11.56 0.32 12.68
C GLN A 296 -12.94 0.98 12.69
N THR A 297 -12.99 2.31 12.68
CA THR A 297 -14.26 3.06 12.61
C THR A 297 -14.73 3.29 11.18
N ALA A 298 -13.87 3.02 10.18
CA ALA A 298 -14.24 3.09 8.78
C ALA A 298 -15.32 2.06 8.44
N ARG A 299 -16.26 2.46 7.58
CA ARG A 299 -17.31 1.58 7.06
C ARG A 299 -17.23 1.59 5.54
N MET A 300 -17.28 0.43 4.95
CA MET A 300 -17.37 0.29 3.50
C MET A 300 -18.76 0.77 3.05
N PRO A 301 -18.87 1.60 2.01
CA PRO A 301 -20.16 1.97 1.45
C PRO A 301 -20.93 0.74 0.95
N GLU A 302 -22.23 0.66 1.20
CA GLU A 302 -23.09 -0.48 0.85
C GLU A 302 -23.02 -0.83 -0.66
N ALA A 303 -22.93 0.18 -1.51
CA ALA A 303 -22.77 -0.02 -2.95
C ALA A 303 -21.47 -0.78 -3.30
N LEU A 304 -20.38 -0.52 -2.55
CA LEU A 304 -19.11 -1.23 -2.73
C LEU A 304 -19.16 -2.64 -2.14
N GLU A 305 -19.80 -2.82 -0.99
CA GLU A 305 -20.02 -4.16 -0.42
C GLU A 305 -20.75 -5.06 -1.40
N LYS A 306 -21.81 -4.54 -2.01
CA LYS A 306 -22.58 -5.24 -3.04
C LYS A 306 -21.75 -5.58 -4.29
N ASP A 307 -20.94 -4.62 -4.77
CA ASP A 307 -20.14 -4.82 -5.97
C ASP A 307 -18.93 -5.75 -5.72
N MET A 308 -18.30 -5.67 -4.57
CA MET A 308 -17.19 -6.54 -4.16
C MET A 308 -17.68 -7.93 -3.68
N GLY A 309 -18.93 -8.04 -3.22
CA GLY A 309 -19.53 -9.27 -2.71
C GLY A 309 -19.05 -9.67 -1.31
N PHE A 310 -18.52 -8.73 -0.53
CA PHE A 310 -18.11 -8.94 0.86
C PHE A 310 -18.03 -7.61 1.64
N THR A 311 -18.10 -7.70 2.95
CA THR A 311 -17.85 -6.62 3.91
C THR A 311 -16.40 -6.63 4.40
N LEU A 312 -15.92 -5.55 5.02
CA LEU A 312 -14.62 -5.56 5.70
C LEU A 312 -14.53 -6.62 6.80
N GLN A 313 -15.62 -6.87 7.51
CA GLN A 313 -15.70 -7.87 8.58
C GLN A 313 -15.54 -9.29 8.05
N GLU A 314 -16.05 -9.58 6.86
CA GLU A 314 -15.90 -10.88 6.17
C GLU A 314 -14.53 -11.02 5.48
N LEU A 315 -13.92 -9.91 5.07
CA LEU A 315 -12.63 -9.90 4.41
C LEU A 315 -11.47 -10.14 5.39
N LEU A 316 -11.43 -9.38 6.47
CA LEU A 316 -10.27 -9.35 7.38
C LEU A 316 -9.88 -10.73 7.94
N PRO A 317 -10.81 -11.63 8.35
CA PRO A 317 -10.45 -12.97 8.82
C PRO A 317 -9.83 -13.88 7.76
N LYS A 318 -9.97 -13.56 6.47
CA LYS A 318 -9.41 -14.31 5.34
C LYS A 318 -8.01 -13.86 4.94
N LEU A 319 -7.46 -12.87 5.67
CA LEU A 319 -6.18 -12.28 5.30
C LEU A 319 -5.10 -12.63 6.31
N HIS A 320 -3.96 -13.06 5.78
CA HIS A 320 -2.74 -13.29 6.54
C HIS A 320 -1.86 -12.05 6.48
N GLN A 321 -1.46 -11.56 7.65
CA GLN A 321 -0.41 -10.56 7.79
C GLN A 321 0.84 -11.24 8.33
N PRO A 322 1.81 -11.55 7.47
CA PRO A 322 3.05 -12.19 7.92
C PRO A 322 3.94 -11.21 8.68
N ASP A 323 4.95 -11.74 9.36
CA ASP A 323 6.05 -10.93 9.88
C ASP A 323 6.92 -10.42 8.72
N TRP A 324 6.68 -9.19 8.33
CA TRP A 324 7.39 -8.54 7.22
C TRP A 324 8.88 -8.37 7.46
N ALA A 325 9.33 -8.32 8.73
CA ALA A 325 10.74 -8.28 9.06
C ALA A 325 11.44 -9.62 8.74
N VAL A 326 10.76 -10.73 9.00
CA VAL A 326 11.24 -12.08 8.64
C VAL A 326 11.33 -12.22 7.11
N ILE A 327 10.30 -11.81 6.37
CA ILE A 327 10.30 -11.84 4.90
C ILE A 327 11.47 -11.01 4.35
N SER A 328 11.61 -9.79 4.84
CA SER A 328 12.63 -8.84 4.40
C SER A 328 14.05 -9.33 4.67
N ALA A 329 14.28 -9.97 5.83
CA ALA A 329 15.59 -10.51 6.19
C ALA A 329 16.04 -11.66 5.26
N ALA A 330 15.09 -12.44 4.74
CA ALA A 330 15.36 -13.59 3.86
C ALA A 330 15.23 -13.25 2.35
N ASP A 331 14.95 -12.00 1.99
CA ASP A 331 14.54 -11.62 0.63
C ASP A 331 15.58 -12.00 -0.44
N LYS A 332 16.86 -11.77 -0.20
CA LYS A 332 17.94 -12.09 -1.16
C LYS A 332 18.01 -13.59 -1.46
N GLU A 333 17.97 -14.43 -0.43
CA GLU A 333 18.04 -15.89 -0.57
C GLU A 333 16.82 -16.41 -1.32
N ARG A 334 15.62 -15.94 -0.95
CA ARG A 334 14.36 -16.32 -1.57
C ARG A 334 14.24 -15.84 -3.02
N THR A 335 14.76 -14.66 -3.31
CA THR A 335 14.81 -14.14 -4.69
C THR A 335 15.68 -15.04 -5.57
N ASN A 336 16.88 -15.42 -5.11
CA ASN A 336 17.76 -16.34 -5.85
C ASN A 336 17.08 -17.70 -6.09
N LEU A 337 16.37 -18.23 -5.08
CA LEU A 337 15.62 -19.48 -5.20
C LEU A 337 14.48 -19.35 -6.23
N ALA A 338 13.75 -18.25 -6.18
CA ALA A 338 12.69 -17.97 -7.15
C ALA A 338 13.24 -17.85 -8.57
N GLU A 339 14.38 -17.19 -8.78
CA GLU A 339 15.08 -17.11 -10.07
C GLU A 339 15.43 -18.50 -10.62
N GLN A 340 15.95 -19.38 -9.77
CA GLN A 340 16.27 -20.76 -10.18
C GLN A 340 15.02 -21.54 -10.60
N ILE A 341 13.90 -21.40 -9.87
CA ILE A 341 12.66 -22.10 -10.19
C ILE A 341 12.05 -21.56 -11.49
N LEU A 342 12.13 -20.26 -11.70
CA LEU A 342 11.53 -19.57 -12.86
C LEU A 342 12.47 -19.47 -14.07
N ALA A 343 13.68 -20.03 -14.03
CA ALA A 343 14.67 -19.91 -15.12
C ALA A 343 14.16 -20.38 -16.49
N GLY A 344 13.16 -21.27 -16.53
CA GLY A 344 12.51 -21.74 -17.77
C GLY A 344 11.23 -20.99 -18.16
N VAL A 345 10.79 -20.01 -17.35
CA VAL A 345 9.57 -19.22 -17.61
C VAL A 345 9.96 -17.89 -18.30
N LYS A 346 9.37 -17.63 -19.47
CA LYS A 346 9.63 -16.42 -20.29
C LYS A 346 9.15 -15.14 -19.60
#